data_450b781245d89955d225e8f9ca72b13e
#
_entry.id   450b781245d89955d225e8f9ca72b13e
#
_cell.length_a   1.000
_cell.length_b   1.000
_cell.length_c   1.000
_cell.angle_alpha   90.00
_cell.angle_beta   90.00
_cell.angle_gamma   90.00
#
_symmetry.space_group_name_H-M   'P 1'
#
loop_
_entity.id
_entity.type
_entity.pdbx_description
1 polymer ?
#
loop_
_entity_poly.entity_id
_entity_poly.type
_entity_poly.pdbx_seq_one_letter_code
_entity_poly.pdbx_strand_id
1 'polypeptide(L)'
;MEPIIPMPEDILNKNSGIDNLNFLLHYPKVYVMDNHLAAGWCWLQELDPEFSYCFFHIDRHEDLRGGTRFERYAFLKGNPHVSIEVYTGLEYEENNYKGKVFVWDNYIKQIQRLFPNWFSKCYFACPNVVSDPPHYTLMPLNIVYNAGPLELYNNVNYWVKHEQNPFIVNLDIDYFFDDKGMLLYSDDYIKSFANNLHSAKDDIAVLTIALSPECCGGWESAFRVYGLIAKEIGISE
;
A
#
# COMPACT_ATOMS: atom_id res chain seq x y z
N MET A 1 4.20 2.56 19.15
CA MET A 1 3.25 3.19 18.20
C MET A 1 3.31 4.70 18.33
N GLU A 2 3.43 5.39 17.23
CA GLU A 2 3.37 6.85 17.17
C GLU A 2 2.24 7.25 16.20
N PRO A 3 1.19 7.93 16.64
CA PRO A 3 0.13 8.38 15.75
C PRO A 3 0.60 9.62 14.97
N ILE A 4 0.68 9.53 13.65
CA ILE A 4 0.86 10.69 12.76
C ILE A 4 -0.48 11.40 12.59
N ILE A 5 -1.53 10.61 12.34
CA ILE A 5 -2.93 11.01 12.42
C ILE A 5 -3.59 10.06 13.41
N PRO A 6 -4.04 10.53 14.59
CA PRO A 6 -4.68 9.69 15.59
C PRO A 6 -5.94 9.04 15.04
N MET A 7 -6.17 7.77 15.40
CA MET A 7 -7.43 7.10 15.09
C MET A 7 -8.57 7.76 15.88
N PRO A 8 -9.65 8.19 15.22
CA PRO A 8 -10.79 8.78 15.91
C PRO A 8 -11.51 7.75 16.80
N GLU A 9 -12.01 8.19 17.96
CA GLU A 9 -12.79 7.33 18.86
C GLU A 9 -14.04 6.75 18.18
N ASP A 10 -14.64 7.48 17.25
CA ASP A 10 -15.82 7.09 16.49
C ASP A 10 -15.50 6.46 15.12
N ILE A 11 -14.29 5.84 14.97
CA ILE A 11 -13.81 5.29 13.69
C ILE A 11 -14.82 4.34 13.02
N LEU A 12 -15.57 3.56 13.78
CA LEU A 12 -16.58 2.64 13.27
C LEU A 12 -17.72 3.32 12.49
N ASN A 13 -17.90 4.65 12.71
CA ASN A 13 -18.89 5.47 12.02
C ASN A 13 -18.30 6.33 10.90
N LYS A 14 -17.01 6.19 10.61
CA LYS A 14 -16.34 6.94 9.54
C LYS A 14 -16.36 6.15 8.23
N ASN A 15 -16.47 6.87 7.13
CA ASN A 15 -16.22 6.30 5.81
C ASN A 15 -14.71 6.42 5.50
N SER A 16 -14.17 5.37 4.90
CA SER A 16 -12.84 5.40 4.29
C SER A 16 -13.01 5.61 2.80
N GLY A 17 -12.96 6.87 2.35
CA GLY A 17 -13.24 7.24 0.97
C GLY A 17 -11.99 7.44 0.13
N ILE A 18 -12.20 7.63 -1.18
CA ILE A 18 -11.13 7.71 -2.19
C ILE A 18 -10.10 8.81 -1.94
N ASP A 19 -10.48 9.88 -1.26
CA ASP A 19 -9.69 11.10 -1.07
C ASP A 19 -9.60 11.57 0.38
N ASN A 20 -10.06 10.75 1.35
CA ASN A 20 -9.92 11.03 2.78
C ASN A 20 -9.05 10.01 3.49
N LEU A 21 -8.40 10.43 4.56
CA LEU A 21 -7.57 9.61 5.43
C LEU A 21 -8.02 9.83 6.87
N ASN A 22 -8.53 8.77 7.53
CA ASN A 22 -9.06 8.87 8.87
C ASN A 22 -7.99 8.72 9.95
N PHE A 23 -6.97 7.90 9.69
CA PHE A 23 -5.84 7.73 10.59
C PHE A 23 -4.58 7.27 9.87
N LEU A 24 -3.43 7.53 10.49
CA LEU A 24 -2.13 7.03 10.08
C LEU A 24 -1.28 6.76 11.31
N LEU A 25 -0.94 5.50 11.55
CA LEU A 25 -0.11 5.05 12.67
C LEU A 25 1.26 4.62 12.15
N HIS A 26 2.30 4.94 12.91
CA HIS A 26 3.68 4.61 12.61
C HIS A 26 4.29 3.71 13.67
N TYR A 27 4.93 2.65 13.23
CA TYR A 27 5.85 1.78 13.94
C TYR A 27 7.18 1.77 13.18
N PRO A 28 8.30 1.34 13.76
CA PRO A 28 9.55 1.27 13.00
C PRO A 28 9.39 0.51 11.68
N LYS A 29 9.56 1.20 10.56
CA LYS A 29 9.37 0.69 9.18
C LYS A 29 7.96 0.20 8.82
N VAL A 30 6.96 0.33 9.71
CA VAL A 30 5.59 -0.12 9.44
C VAL A 30 4.60 1.01 9.61
N TYR A 31 3.77 1.22 8.62
CA TYR A 31 2.68 2.19 8.65
C TYR A 31 1.34 1.49 8.51
N VAL A 32 0.36 1.90 9.31
CA VAL A 32 -1.01 1.38 9.27
C VAL A 32 -1.97 2.52 9.04
N MET A 33 -2.86 2.36 8.08
CA MET A 33 -3.79 3.38 7.62
C MET A 33 -5.15 2.79 7.25
N ASP A 34 -6.15 3.62 7.13
CA ASP A 34 -7.49 3.17 6.74
C ASP A 34 -7.61 2.85 5.25
N ASN A 35 -6.85 3.51 4.38
CA ASN A 35 -6.76 3.19 2.97
C ASN A 35 -5.41 3.63 2.37
N HIS A 36 -5.10 3.22 1.15
CA HIS A 36 -3.81 3.42 0.49
C HIS A 36 -3.42 4.88 0.16
N LEU A 37 -4.29 5.86 0.37
CA LEU A 37 -4.01 7.28 0.06
C LEU A 37 -2.66 7.74 0.60
N ALA A 38 -2.28 7.32 1.82
CA ALA A 38 -1.04 7.73 2.47
C ALA A 38 0.16 6.84 2.15
N ALA A 39 0.00 5.69 1.49
CA ALA A 39 1.10 4.74 1.29
C ALA A 39 2.30 5.38 0.57
N GLY A 40 2.05 6.12 -0.51
CA GLY A 40 3.10 6.84 -1.23
C GLY A 40 3.83 7.88 -0.35
N TRP A 41 3.12 8.55 0.56
CA TRP A 41 3.74 9.47 1.51
C TRP A 41 4.65 8.73 2.50
N CYS A 42 4.22 7.58 3.02
CA CYS A 42 5.04 6.77 3.92
C CYS A 42 6.36 6.35 3.26
N TRP A 43 6.32 5.97 1.99
CA TRP A 43 7.53 5.64 1.22
C TRP A 43 8.44 6.85 1.07
N LEU A 44 7.88 8.05 0.84
CA LEU A 44 8.68 9.30 0.77
C LEU A 44 9.38 9.63 2.10
N GLN A 45 8.85 9.19 3.26
CA GLN A 45 9.49 9.44 4.55
C GLN A 45 10.63 8.45 4.85
N GLU A 46 10.53 7.20 4.39
CA GLU A 46 11.42 6.10 4.78
C GLU A 46 12.54 5.83 3.78
N LEU A 47 12.32 6.12 2.49
CA LEU A 47 13.19 5.60 1.44
C LEU A 47 14.20 6.64 0.98
N ASP A 48 15.42 6.18 0.70
CA ASP A 48 16.45 6.98 0.05
C ASP A 48 16.10 7.19 -1.44
N PRO A 49 15.97 8.43 -1.92
CA PRO A 49 15.69 8.74 -3.32
C PRO A 49 16.67 8.15 -4.33
N GLU A 50 17.93 7.96 -3.93
CA GLU A 50 19.00 7.48 -4.81
C GLU A 50 19.17 5.95 -4.77
N PHE A 51 18.51 5.28 -3.81
CA PHE A 51 18.64 3.83 -3.67
C PHE A 51 17.64 3.09 -4.56
N SER A 52 17.89 1.81 -4.83
CA SER A 52 17.03 0.95 -5.64
C SER A 52 16.31 -0.06 -4.75
N TYR A 53 14.99 -0.18 -4.93
CA TYR A 53 14.16 -1.12 -4.17
C TYR A 53 13.42 -2.07 -5.09
N CYS A 54 13.01 -3.21 -4.55
CA CYS A 54 11.96 -4.05 -5.12
C CYS A 54 10.60 -3.63 -4.53
N PHE A 55 9.52 -3.92 -5.22
CA PHE A 55 8.18 -3.56 -4.81
C PHE A 55 7.29 -4.81 -4.75
N PHE A 56 6.57 -5.00 -3.66
CA PHE A 56 5.59 -6.07 -3.52
C PHE A 56 4.22 -5.50 -3.17
N HIS A 57 3.29 -5.62 -4.11
CA HIS A 57 1.90 -5.20 -3.94
C HIS A 57 1.03 -6.43 -3.69
N ILE A 58 0.43 -6.48 -2.51
CA ILE A 58 -0.45 -7.56 -2.05
C ILE A 58 -1.80 -6.92 -1.78
N ASP A 59 -2.72 -7.13 -2.70
CA ASP A 59 -3.97 -6.40 -2.76
C ASP A 59 -4.95 -7.13 -3.67
N ARG A 60 -6.22 -6.97 -3.47
CA ARG A 60 -7.23 -7.45 -4.39
C ARG A 60 -7.31 -6.61 -5.66
N HIS A 61 -6.90 -5.34 -5.60
CA HIS A 61 -6.88 -4.36 -6.67
C HIS A 61 -5.45 -4.08 -7.14
N GLU A 62 -5.30 -3.60 -8.35
CA GLU A 62 -3.96 -3.31 -8.89
C GLU A 62 -3.42 -1.93 -8.50
N ASP A 63 -4.28 -0.98 -8.15
CA ASP A 63 -3.99 0.42 -7.79
C ASP A 63 -3.08 1.16 -8.78
N LEU A 64 -3.16 0.77 -10.05
CA LEU A 64 -2.32 1.30 -11.14
C LEU A 64 -3.05 2.32 -12.00
N ARG A 65 -4.10 2.94 -11.49
CA ARG A 65 -4.81 3.98 -12.21
C ARG A 65 -3.88 5.11 -12.64
N GLY A 66 -4.07 5.62 -13.85
CA GLY A 66 -3.33 6.76 -14.36
C GLY A 66 -3.52 8.00 -13.49
N GLY A 67 -2.39 8.62 -13.15
CA GLY A 67 -2.37 9.81 -12.30
C GLY A 67 -2.60 11.12 -13.05
N THR A 68 -2.51 12.21 -12.32
CA THR A 68 -2.56 13.58 -12.83
C THR A 68 -1.27 13.96 -13.58
N ARG A 69 -1.20 15.19 -14.11
CA ARG A 69 0.02 15.69 -14.75
C ARG A 69 1.18 15.74 -13.76
N PHE A 70 2.34 15.31 -14.21
CA PHE A 70 3.55 15.18 -13.39
C PHE A 70 3.96 16.51 -12.71
N GLU A 71 3.82 17.64 -13.42
CA GLU A 71 4.21 18.96 -12.96
C GLU A 71 3.52 19.37 -11.65
N ARG A 72 2.36 18.78 -11.34
CA ARG A 72 1.57 19.09 -10.14
C ARG A 72 2.20 18.57 -8.85
N TYR A 73 3.05 17.55 -8.95
CA TYR A 73 3.69 16.93 -7.80
C TYR A 73 5.20 16.69 -7.98
N ALA A 74 5.77 17.15 -9.10
CA ALA A 74 7.20 16.99 -9.40
C ALA A 74 8.13 17.57 -8.31
N PHE A 75 7.68 18.59 -7.57
CA PHE A 75 8.45 19.20 -6.49
C PHE A 75 8.76 18.22 -5.34
N LEU A 76 7.96 17.16 -5.18
CA LEU A 76 8.20 16.11 -4.21
C LEU A 76 9.51 15.37 -4.47
N LYS A 77 10.00 15.35 -5.71
CA LYS A 77 11.30 14.75 -6.03
C LYS A 77 12.46 15.46 -5.32
N GLY A 78 12.40 16.78 -5.22
CA GLY A 78 13.42 17.58 -4.53
C GLY A 78 13.09 17.84 -3.05
N ASN A 79 11.89 17.51 -2.60
CA ASN A 79 11.44 17.70 -1.22
C ASN A 79 10.50 16.56 -0.81
N PRO A 80 11.01 15.33 -0.62
CA PRO A 80 10.17 14.17 -0.32
C PRO A 80 9.52 14.25 1.07
N HIS A 81 10.19 14.88 2.05
CA HIS A 81 9.73 14.94 3.45
C HIS A 81 8.73 16.09 3.70
N VAL A 82 7.73 16.23 2.83
CA VAL A 82 6.61 17.14 3.10
C VAL A 82 5.71 16.59 4.21
N SER A 83 4.92 17.45 4.86
CA SER A 83 3.94 16.96 5.83
C SER A 83 2.82 16.16 5.15
N ILE A 84 2.12 15.33 5.91
CA ILE A 84 1.01 14.51 5.38
C ILE A 84 -0.13 15.41 4.87
N GLU A 85 -0.36 16.57 5.52
CA GLU A 85 -1.37 17.54 5.10
C GLU A 85 -1.02 18.16 3.74
N VAL A 86 0.26 18.44 3.48
CA VAL A 86 0.72 18.92 2.16
C VAL A 86 0.48 17.85 1.11
N TYR A 87 0.86 16.59 1.37
CA TYR A 87 0.68 15.49 0.43
C TYR A 87 -0.80 15.23 0.11
N THR A 88 -1.64 15.04 1.11
CA THR A 88 -3.08 14.78 0.93
C THR A 88 -3.87 16.01 0.50
N GLY A 89 -3.33 17.20 0.75
CA GLY A 89 -3.90 18.49 0.36
C GLY A 89 -3.64 18.88 -1.11
N LEU A 90 -2.77 18.16 -1.84
CA LEU A 90 -2.50 18.47 -3.24
C LEU A 90 -3.73 18.28 -4.11
N GLU A 91 -4.15 19.35 -4.76
CA GLU A 91 -5.33 19.39 -5.61
C GLU A 91 -4.99 19.88 -7.01
N TYR A 92 -5.87 19.59 -7.95
CA TYR A 92 -5.79 20.14 -9.30
C TYR A 92 -7.17 20.57 -9.80
N GLU A 93 -7.14 21.52 -10.72
CA GLU A 93 -8.32 21.95 -11.46
C GLU A 93 -8.01 21.85 -12.96
N GLU A 94 -8.86 21.16 -13.70
CA GLU A 94 -8.76 21.01 -15.16
C GLU A 94 -10.15 20.84 -15.76
N ASN A 95 -10.46 21.64 -16.78
CA ASN A 95 -11.76 21.59 -17.48
C ASN A 95 -12.99 21.70 -16.54
N ASN A 96 -12.92 22.58 -15.53
CA ASN A 96 -13.94 22.76 -14.48
C ASN A 96 -14.11 21.54 -13.55
N TYR A 97 -13.20 20.59 -13.58
CA TYR A 97 -13.12 19.48 -12.63
C TYR A 97 -12.01 19.75 -11.62
N LYS A 98 -12.36 19.64 -10.32
CA LYS A 98 -11.40 19.73 -9.22
C LYS A 98 -11.26 18.34 -8.58
N GLY A 99 -10.02 17.92 -8.36
CA GLY A 99 -9.73 16.62 -7.75
C GLY A 99 -8.43 16.62 -6.97
N LYS A 100 -8.22 15.56 -6.20
CA LYS A 100 -6.96 15.31 -5.49
C LYS A 100 -5.90 14.76 -6.44
N VAL A 101 -4.64 15.15 -6.20
CA VAL A 101 -3.49 14.62 -6.94
C VAL A 101 -3.27 13.16 -6.57
N PHE A 102 -3.24 12.85 -5.27
CA PHE A 102 -3.15 11.48 -4.78
C PHE A 102 -4.50 11.00 -4.27
N VAL A 103 -4.84 9.79 -4.67
CA VAL A 103 -6.04 9.04 -4.24
C VAL A 103 -5.66 7.57 -4.06
N TRP A 104 -6.53 6.78 -3.46
CA TRP A 104 -6.25 5.41 -3.03
C TRP A 104 -5.82 4.44 -4.14
N ASP A 105 -6.11 4.71 -5.40
CA ASP A 105 -5.86 3.79 -6.53
C ASP A 105 -4.84 4.32 -7.57
N ASN A 106 -4.15 5.46 -7.28
CA ASN A 106 -3.24 6.08 -8.26
C ASN A 106 -1.81 6.35 -7.73
N TYR A 107 -1.60 6.24 -6.42
CA TYR A 107 -0.36 6.63 -5.73
C TYR A 107 0.85 5.86 -6.24
N ILE A 108 0.73 4.56 -6.57
CA ILE A 108 1.83 3.73 -7.07
C ILE A 108 2.44 4.34 -8.33
N LYS A 109 1.59 4.66 -9.32
CA LYS A 109 2.05 5.22 -10.60
C LYS A 109 2.65 6.61 -10.46
N GLN A 110 2.15 7.41 -9.54
CA GLN A 110 2.67 8.76 -9.31
C GLN A 110 4.04 8.71 -8.62
N ILE A 111 4.21 7.85 -7.61
CA ILE A 111 5.50 7.66 -6.94
C ILE A 111 6.51 7.01 -7.90
N GLN A 112 6.10 6.05 -8.73
CA GLN A 112 6.97 5.47 -9.76
C GLN A 112 7.53 6.54 -10.73
N ARG A 113 6.74 7.54 -11.09
CA ARG A 113 7.19 8.63 -11.97
C ARG A 113 8.21 9.56 -11.27
N LEU A 114 8.12 9.73 -9.94
CA LEU A 114 9.08 10.48 -9.16
C LEU A 114 10.39 9.70 -8.98
N PHE A 115 10.28 8.43 -8.59
CA PHE A 115 11.39 7.56 -8.19
C PHE A 115 11.29 6.20 -8.89
N PRO A 116 11.58 6.11 -10.20
CA PRO A 116 11.44 4.86 -10.96
C PRO A 116 12.39 3.75 -10.45
N ASN A 117 13.51 4.09 -9.84
CA ASN A 117 14.44 3.16 -9.22
C ASN A 117 13.85 2.42 -8.00
N TRP A 118 12.78 2.96 -7.37
CA TRP A 118 12.09 2.28 -6.27
C TRP A 118 11.26 1.07 -6.73
N PHE A 119 11.10 0.89 -8.02
CA PHE A 119 10.31 -0.17 -8.63
C PHE A 119 11.16 -1.00 -9.60
N SER A 120 12.40 -1.36 -9.17
CA SER A 120 13.36 -2.07 -10.01
C SER A 120 12.85 -3.43 -10.48
N LYS A 121 12.19 -4.17 -9.57
CA LYS A 121 11.40 -5.37 -9.85
C LYS A 121 10.11 -5.32 -9.03
N CYS A 122 9.00 -5.66 -9.65
CA CYS A 122 7.70 -5.63 -9.01
C CYS A 122 7.11 -7.04 -8.91
N TYR A 123 6.72 -7.40 -7.71
CA TYR A 123 5.95 -8.59 -7.39
C TYR A 123 4.53 -8.14 -7.07
N PHE A 124 3.56 -8.85 -7.59
CA PHE A 124 2.16 -8.63 -7.30
C PHE A 124 1.56 -9.90 -6.72
N ALA A 125 0.62 -9.76 -5.84
CA ALA A 125 -0.36 -10.76 -5.48
C ALA A 125 -1.72 -10.08 -5.58
N CYS A 126 -2.23 -10.05 -6.80
CA CYS A 126 -3.48 -9.35 -7.13
C CYS A 126 -4.31 -10.27 -8.04
N PRO A 127 -5.43 -10.81 -7.55
CA PRO A 127 -6.26 -11.75 -8.32
C PRO A 127 -6.81 -11.15 -9.61
N ASN A 128 -6.98 -9.85 -9.65
CA ASN A 128 -7.63 -9.12 -10.73
C ASN A 128 -6.63 -8.36 -11.64
N VAL A 129 -5.32 -8.66 -11.57
CA VAL A 129 -4.37 -8.04 -12.50
C VAL A 129 -4.77 -8.39 -13.92
N VAL A 130 -5.18 -7.40 -14.66
CA VAL A 130 -5.37 -7.50 -16.09
C VAL A 130 -4.00 -7.55 -16.74
N SER A 131 -3.71 -8.63 -17.49
CA SER A 131 -2.42 -8.87 -18.14
C SER A 131 -2.04 -7.80 -19.19
N ASP A 132 -2.96 -6.92 -19.52
CA ASP A 132 -2.76 -5.79 -20.42
C ASP A 132 -2.86 -4.50 -19.57
N PRO A 133 -1.74 -3.80 -19.30
CA PRO A 133 -1.83 -2.54 -18.59
C PRO A 133 -2.75 -1.61 -19.38
N PRO A 134 -3.74 -0.99 -18.77
CA PRO A 134 -4.60 -0.05 -19.46
C PRO A 134 -3.75 1.00 -20.15
N HIS A 135 -4.18 1.47 -21.31
CA HIS A 135 -3.51 2.37 -22.25
C HIS A 135 -2.92 3.69 -21.68
N TYR A 136 -2.89 3.84 -20.35
CA TYR A 136 -2.50 5.06 -19.63
C TYR A 136 -1.09 5.00 -19.01
N THR A 137 -0.37 3.91 -19.15
CA THR A 137 0.95 3.76 -18.51
C THR A 137 2.06 4.31 -19.38
N LEU A 138 2.40 5.58 -19.19
CA LEU A 138 3.59 6.20 -19.79
C LEU A 138 4.90 5.51 -19.38
N MET A 139 4.87 4.78 -18.24
CA MET A 139 6.00 3.97 -17.73
C MET A 139 5.42 2.67 -17.17
N PRO A 140 5.59 1.54 -17.88
CA PRO A 140 5.17 0.24 -17.35
C PRO A 140 6.00 -0.14 -16.12
N LEU A 141 5.37 -0.77 -15.14
CA LEU A 141 6.08 -1.43 -14.05
C LEU A 141 6.77 -2.70 -14.57
N ASN A 142 7.96 -2.99 -14.07
CA ASN A 142 8.64 -4.25 -14.31
C ASN A 142 8.02 -5.36 -13.43
N ILE A 143 6.80 -5.79 -13.73
CA ILE A 143 6.12 -6.86 -13.01
C ILE A 143 6.75 -8.18 -13.43
N VAL A 144 7.58 -8.75 -12.56
CA VAL A 144 8.28 -10.00 -12.80
C VAL A 144 7.45 -11.22 -12.39
N TYR A 145 6.49 -11.03 -11.47
CA TYR A 145 5.65 -12.11 -10.97
C TYR A 145 4.31 -11.59 -10.41
N ASN A 146 3.25 -12.35 -10.63
CA ASN A 146 1.96 -12.17 -9.97
C ASN A 146 1.60 -13.48 -9.24
N ALA A 147 1.70 -13.45 -7.91
CA ALA A 147 1.57 -14.63 -7.07
C ALA A 147 0.10 -15.01 -6.84
N GLY A 148 -0.23 -16.26 -7.08
CA GLY A 148 -1.48 -16.83 -6.61
C GLY A 148 -1.48 -17.02 -5.07
N PRO A 149 -2.67 -17.23 -4.46
CA PRO A 149 -2.77 -17.31 -2.99
C PRO A 149 -1.90 -18.40 -2.35
N LEU A 150 -1.81 -19.58 -2.95
CA LEU A 150 -0.99 -20.67 -2.43
C LEU A 150 0.51 -20.36 -2.57
N GLU A 151 0.90 -19.70 -3.64
CA GLU A 151 2.28 -19.31 -3.87
C GLU A 151 2.69 -18.17 -2.94
N LEU A 152 1.84 -17.18 -2.72
CA LEU A 152 2.07 -16.12 -1.75
C LEU A 152 2.28 -16.69 -0.33
N TYR A 153 1.37 -17.55 0.11
CA TYR A 153 1.45 -18.21 1.41
C TYR A 153 2.77 -18.95 1.62
N ASN A 154 3.24 -19.69 0.59
CA ASN A 154 4.43 -20.52 0.72
C ASN A 154 5.74 -19.78 0.51
N ASN A 155 5.75 -18.69 -0.28
CA ASN A 155 6.99 -18.16 -0.83
C ASN A 155 7.21 -16.66 -0.56
N VAL A 156 6.32 -15.95 0.13
CA VAL A 156 6.49 -14.50 0.33
C VAL A 156 7.84 -14.17 0.98
N ASN A 157 8.23 -14.92 2.01
CA ASN A 157 9.52 -14.76 2.67
C ASN A 157 10.72 -15.12 1.77
N TYR A 158 10.55 -16.12 0.91
CA TYR A 158 11.60 -16.52 -0.04
C TYR A 158 11.87 -15.38 -1.02
N TRP A 159 10.85 -14.85 -1.67
CA TRP A 159 11.03 -13.76 -2.63
C TRP A 159 11.65 -12.53 -1.98
N VAL A 160 11.16 -12.12 -0.82
CA VAL A 160 11.68 -10.94 -0.11
C VAL A 160 13.15 -11.11 0.29
N LYS A 161 13.56 -12.30 0.73
CA LYS A 161 14.95 -12.57 1.18
C LYS A 161 15.96 -12.79 0.06
N HIS A 162 15.51 -13.14 -1.15
CA HIS A 162 16.44 -13.59 -2.20
C HIS A 162 16.66 -12.55 -3.30
N GLU A 163 16.00 -11.41 -3.23
CA GLU A 163 16.34 -10.28 -4.10
C GLU A 163 17.53 -9.48 -3.55
N GLN A 164 18.24 -8.80 -4.45
CA GLN A 164 19.42 -8.02 -4.06
C GLN A 164 19.05 -6.71 -3.34
N ASN A 165 17.91 -6.14 -3.70
CA ASN A 165 17.41 -4.89 -3.14
C ASN A 165 16.33 -5.15 -2.10
N PRO A 166 16.28 -4.37 -1.02
CA PRO A 166 15.20 -4.49 -0.04
C PRO A 166 13.84 -4.12 -0.65
N PHE A 167 12.78 -4.58 -0.02
CA PHE A 167 11.43 -4.43 -0.52
C PHE A 167 10.69 -3.24 0.10
N ILE A 168 9.94 -2.56 -0.74
CA ILE A 168 8.74 -1.82 -0.36
C ILE A 168 7.62 -2.84 -0.38
N VAL A 169 7.01 -3.15 0.76
CA VAL A 169 5.85 -4.04 0.83
C VAL A 169 4.60 -3.20 1.07
N ASN A 170 3.64 -3.35 0.19
CA ASN A 170 2.36 -2.68 0.23
C ASN A 170 1.25 -3.73 0.35
N LEU A 171 0.61 -3.78 1.51
CA LEU A 171 -0.43 -4.74 1.84
C LEU A 171 -1.76 -4.01 2.02
N ASP A 172 -2.75 -4.35 1.19
CA ASP A 172 -4.16 -4.11 1.52
C ASP A 172 -4.77 -5.39 2.08
N ILE A 173 -5.41 -5.28 3.24
CA ILE A 173 -6.04 -6.45 3.86
C ILE A 173 -7.29 -6.91 3.12
N ASP A 174 -7.82 -6.14 2.20
CA ASP A 174 -8.92 -6.53 1.32
C ASP A 174 -8.54 -7.69 0.38
N TYR A 175 -7.23 -7.94 0.20
CA TYR A 175 -6.73 -9.16 -0.43
C TYR A 175 -7.35 -10.44 0.14
N PHE A 176 -7.68 -10.43 1.43
CA PHE A 176 -8.24 -11.59 2.11
C PHE A 176 -9.77 -11.72 1.96
N PHE A 177 -10.41 -10.79 1.25
CA PHE A 177 -11.87 -10.73 1.10
C PHE A 177 -12.32 -10.87 -0.35
N ASP A 178 -13.60 -11.23 -0.55
CA ASP A 178 -14.24 -11.23 -1.87
C ASP A 178 -14.89 -9.87 -2.19
N ASP A 179 -15.52 -9.77 -3.38
CA ASP A 179 -16.21 -8.56 -3.87
C ASP A 179 -17.39 -8.13 -3.00
N LYS A 180 -17.81 -8.96 -2.06
CA LYS A 180 -18.91 -8.69 -1.13
C LYS A 180 -18.44 -8.43 0.28
N GLY A 181 -17.11 -8.33 0.48
CA GLY A 181 -16.50 -8.17 1.78
C GLY A 181 -16.57 -9.42 2.66
N MET A 182 -16.68 -10.61 2.07
CA MET A 182 -16.62 -11.86 2.81
C MET A 182 -15.20 -12.39 2.88
N LEU A 183 -14.75 -12.79 4.08
CA LEU A 183 -13.42 -13.34 4.29
C LEU A 183 -13.27 -14.68 3.53
N LEU A 184 -12.25 -14.75 2.66
CA LEU A 184 -11.96 -15.93 1.82
C LEU A 184 -11.01 -16.92 2.47
N TYR A 185 -10.17 -16.46 3.40
CA TYR A 185 -9.07 -17.25 3.95
C TYR A 185 -9.27 -17.51 5.45
N SER A 186 -8.79 -18.66 5.91
CA SER A 186 -8.81 -19.00 7.33
C SER A 186 -7.85 -18.13 8.15
N ASP A 187 -8.11 -18.01 9.44
CA ASP A 187 -7.21 -17.31 10.38
C ASP A 187 -5.79 -17.88 10.33
N ASP A 188 -5.66 -19.20 10.18
CA ASP A 188 -4.35 -19.87 10.14
C ASP A 188 -3.58 -19.50 8.87
N TYR A 189 -4.26 -19.33 7.73
CA TYR A 189 -3.65 -18.83 6.51
C TYR A 189 -3.11 -17.41 6.73
N ILE A 190 -3.94 -16.50 7.26
CA ILE A 190 -3.59 -15.09 7.48
C ILE A 190 -2.40 -14.98 8.45
N LYS A 191 -2.44 -15.71 9.58
CA LYS A 191 -1.33 -15.74 10.55
C LYS A 191 -0.05 -16.28 9.95
N SER A 192 -0.13 -17.38 9.21
CA SER A 192 1.06 -17.98 8.60
C SER A 192 1.66 -17.08 7.52
N PHE A 193 0.83 -16.42 6.71
CA PHE A 193 1.29 -15.40 5.77
C PHE A 193 2.01 -14.26 6.51
N ALA A 194 1.40 -13.70 7.55
CA ALA A 194 1.99 -12.60 8.32
C ALA A 194 3.30 -13.00 9.01
N ASN A 195 3.37 -14.21 9.57
CA ASN A 195 4.59 -14.76 10.17
C ASN A 195 5.69 -14.97 9.10
N ASN A 196 5.35 -15.49 7.94
CA ASN A 196 6.29 -15.63 6.82
C ASN A 196 6.83 -14.26 6.39
N LEU A 197 5.96 -13.25 6.24
CA LEU A 197 6.37 -11.89 5.93
C LEU A 197 7.29 -11.32 7.02
N HIS A 198 6.91 -11.47 8.29
CA HIS A 198 7.73 -11.03 9.43
C HIS A 198 9.11 -11.69 9.47
N SER A 199 9.21 -12.96 9.06
CA SER A 199 10.50 -13.66 9.01
C SER A 199 11.49 -13.02 8.01
N ALA A 200 11.01 -12.19 7.11
CA ALA A 200 11.79 -11.45 6.12
C ALA A 200 11.92 -9.94 6.43
N LYS A 201 11.58 -9.51 7.63
CA LYS A 201 11.50 -8.09 8.03
C LYS A 201 12.79 -7.30 7.83
N ASP A 202 13.95 -7.95 7.91
CA ASP A 202 15.25 -7.30 7.77
C ASP A 202 15.51 -6.88 6.31
N ASP A 203 14.87 -7.56 5.35
CA ASP A 203 14.93 -7.28 3.92
C ASP A 203 13.77 -6.37 3.45
N ILE A 204 12.93 -5.89 4.37
CA ILE A 204 11.86 -4.93 4.12
C ILE A 204 12.33 -3.53 4.53
N ALA A 205 12.35 -2.61 3.56
CA ALA A 205 12.66 -1.21 3.81
C ALA A 205 11.48 -0.49 4.48
N VAL A 206 10.26 -0.73 3.97
CA VAL A 206 9.01 -0.20 4.52
C VAL A 206 7.86 -1.15 4.24
N LEU A 207 6.97 -1.32 5.21
CA LEU A 207 5.70 -2.03 5.09
C LEU A 207 4.55 -1.04 5.30
N THR A 208 3.66 -0.90 4.33
CA THR A 208 2.40 -0.17 4.47
C THR A 208 1.23 -1.14 4.52
N ILE A 209 0.31 -0.96 5.46
CA ILE A 209 -0.87 -1.80 5.66
C ILE A 209 -2.11 -0.90 5.60
N ALA A 210 -2.94 -1.09 4.59
CA ALA A 210 -4.25 -0.45 4.49
C ALA A 210 -5.34 -1.40 5.00
N LEU A 211 -6.31 -0.85 5.73
CA LEU A 211 -7.42 -1.62 6.27
C LEU A 211 -8.61 -1.74 5.32
N SER A 212 -8.79 -0.79 4.43
CA SER A 212 -9.81 -0.73 3.37
C SER A 212 -11.19 -1.27 3.78
N PRO A 213 -11.80 -0.72 4.86
CA PRO A 213 -13.01 -1.28 5.46
C PRO A 213 -14.19 -1.35 4.49
N GLU A 214 -14.23 -0.47 3.49
CA GLU A 214 -15.25 -0.45 2.44
C GLU A 214 -15.22 -1.74 1.57
N CYS A 215 -14.03 -2.36 1.46
CA CYS A 215 -13.83 -3.61 0.71
C CYS A 215 -13.84 -4.86 1.61
N CYS A 216 -13.77 -4.68 2.95
CA CYS A 216 -13.65 -5.77 3.93
C CYS A 216 -14.96 -6.11 4.65
N GLY A 217 -16.11 -5.60 4.18
CA GLY A 217 -17.39 -5.78 4.88
C GLY A 217 -17.53 -4.94 6.15
N GLY A 218 -16.75 -3.85 6.27
CA GLY A 218 -16.79 -2.87 7.36
C GLY A 218 -15.61 -2.94 8.31
N TRP A 219 -15.56 -1.97 9.20
CA TRP A 219 -14.45 -1.76 10.15
C TRP A 219 -14.19 -2.96 11.06
N GLU A 220 -15.23 -3.60 11.59
CA GLU A 220 -15.07 -4.74 12.50
C GLU A 220 -14.33 -5.90 11.84
N SER A 221 -14.69 -6.22 10.59
CA SER A 221 -14.03 -7.26 9.80
C SER A 221 -12.59 -6.87 9.47
N ALA A 222 -12.36 -5.62 9.07
CA ALA A 222 -11.03 -5.09 8.77
C ALA A 222 -10.12 -5.14 10.00
N PHE A 223 -10.57 -4.64 11.15
CA PHE A 223 -9.81 -4.70 12.41
C PHE A 223 -9.55 -6.12 12.89
N ARG A 224 -10.49 -7.05 12.68
CA ARG A 224 -10.27 -8.46 13.02
C ARG A 224 -9.09 -9.06 12.24
N VAL A 225 -9.06 -8.85 10.93
CA VAL A 225 -7.96 -9.36 10.08
C VAL A 225 -6.65 -8.63 10.39
N TYR A 226 -6.69 -7.30 10.53
CA TYR A 226 -5.53 -6.53 10.97
C TYR A 226 -4.96 -7.04 12.29
N GLY A 227 -5.79 -7.33 13.29
CA GLY A 227 -5.36 -7.85 14.59
C GLY A 227 -4.63 -9.20 14.49
N LEU A 228 -5.03 -10.09 13.55
CA LEU A 228 -4.30 -11.32 13.28
C LEU A 228 -2.90 -11.04 12.73
N ILE A 229 -2.81 -10.11 11.77
CA ILE A 229 -1.55 -9.72 11.13
C ILE A 229 -0.64 -9.00 12.14
N ALA A 230 -1.16 -7.98 12.83
CA ALA A 230 -0.42 -7.14 13.78
C ALA A 230 0.25 -7.96 14.87
N LYS A 231 -0.44 -9.01 15.36
CA LYS A 231 0.09 -9.92 16.37
C LYS A 231 1.32 -10.69 15.85
N GLU A 232 1.25 -11.22 14.64
CA GLU A 232 2.33 -12.04 14.08
C GLU A 232 3.54 -11.19 13.67
N ILE A 233 3.33 -9.94 13.22
CA ILE A 233 4.44 -9.04 12.88
C ILE A 233 4.97 -8.23 14.07
N GLY A 234 4.38 -8.39 15.26
CA GLY A 234 4.89 -7.82 16.51
C GLY A 234 4.59 -6.33 16.70
N ILE A 235 3.50 -5.81 16.11
CA ILE A 235 3.03 -4.41 16.29
C ILE A 235 1.70 -4.31 17.05
N SER A 236 1.20 -5.41 17.60
CA SER A 236 0.03 -5.39 18.49
C SER A 236 0.38 -4.73 19.83
N GLU A 237 -0.53 -3.91 20.33
CA GLU A 237 -0.49 -3.39 21.70
C GLU A 237 -0.64 -4.50 22.74
#